data_210c746c8d99d34609e4b3a0b5b3bcbe
#
_entry.id   210c746c8d99d34609e4b3a0b5b3bcbe
#
_cell.length_a   1.000
_cell.length_b   1.000
_cell.length_c   1.000
_cell.angle_alpha   90.00
_cell.angle_beta   90.00
_cell.angle_gamma   90.00
#
_symmetry.space_group_name_H-M   'P 1'
#
loop_
_entity.id
_entity.type
_entity.pdbx_description
1 polymer ?
#
loop_
_entity_poly.entity_id
_entity_poly.type
_entity_poly.pdbx_seq_one_letter_code
_entity_poly.pdbx_strand_id
1 'polypeptide(L)'
;MKNKGFILGSALVMIMGGAQADTFGYGGASIGLSKAHNFGDRDKNQAGFGTVSGAVATDVGANGTVVLEALLREDKHRGDIVSNGQETKTQYQIGAHYLHDIGDNKLGVFLAYSDSPHEGNNENYRAVFGGVEGIFATTDETSIYAQLAYGDAHNDGASSRGFENGYVGRLGGAYKGFTNTLLKVEAEMAKNSGYEDAPENGYLRKYSLLGETGINSDNSLVLTYGVSYAKFISSGDPDTIEEKRINVGFRYYFGGTSSTKAFDSGLIGVPSIILDSMNWVPTLD
;
A
#
# COMPACT_ATOMS: atom_id res chain seq x y z
N MET A 1 -7.82 -8.25 -22.83
CA MET A 1 -7.72 -8.12 -21.34
C MET A 1 -8.41 -9.31 -20.69
N LYS A 2 -7.74 -10.46 -20.52
CA LYS A 2 -8.36 -11.68 -19.99
C LYS A 2 -7.54 -12.20 -18.82
N ASN A 3 -8.18 -12.32 -17.66
CA ASN A 3 -7.84 -13.20 -16.51
C ASN A 3 -6.69 -12.84 -15.55
N LYS A 4 -6.15 -11.62 -15.52
CA LYS A 4 -5.12 -11.27 -14.50
C LYS A 4 -5.70 -11.22 -13.06
N GLY A 5 -6.92 -10.70 -12.89
CA GLY A 5 -7.59 -10.65 -11.58
C GLY A 5 -7.96 -12.01 -10.99
N PHE A 6 -8.25 -12.99 -11.86
CA PHE A 6 -8.61 -14.33 -11.42
C PHE A 6 -7.38 -15.13 -10.90
N ILE A 7 -6.20 -14.85 -11.44
CA ILE A 7 -4.94 -15.52 -11.04
C ILE A 7 -4.49 -15.04 -9.66
N LEU A 8 -4.59 -13.74 -9.37
CA LEU A 8 -4.21 -13.20 -8.05
C LEU A 8 -5.18 -13.64 -6.94
N GLY A 9 -6.48 -13.64 -7.22
CA GLY A 9 -7.47 -14.17 -6.28
C GLY A 9 -7.25 -15.65 -5.97
N SER A 10 -6.89 -16.44 -6.98
CA SER A 10 -6.61 -17.88 -6.80
C SER A 10 -5.28 -18.12 -6.06
N ALA A 11 -4.27 -17.29 -6.28
CA ALA A 11 -3.00 -17.36 -5.55
C ALA A 11 -3.18 -17.03 -4.07
N LEU A 12 -3.99 -16.02 -3.75
CA LEU A 12 -4.31 -15.64 -2.36
C LEU A 12 -5.06 -16.79 -1.64
N VAL A 13 -6.01 -17.45 -2.31
CA VAL A 13 -6.74 -18.59 -1.76
C VAL A 13 -5.82 -19.81 -1.57
N MET A 14 -4.87 -20.06 -2.47
CA MET A 14 -3.90 -21.16 -2.31
C MET A 14 -2.92 -20.93 -1.17
N ILE A 15 -2.52 -19.70 -0.91
CA ILE A 15 -1.68 -19.36 0.24
C ILE A 15 -2.43 -19.64 1.55
N MET A 16 -3.73 -19.34 1.61
CA MET A 16 -4.55 -19.58 2.82
C MET A 16 -4.85 -21.08 3.07
N GLY A 17 -4.79 -21.93 2.04
CA GLY A 17 -5.10 -23.37 2.13
C GLY A 17 -3.97 -24.28 2.58
N GLY A 18 -2.73 -23.78 2.64
CA GLY A 18 -1.52 -24.56 2.94
C GLY A 18 -0.90 -24.29 4.32
N ALA A 19 -1.62 -23.64 5.25
CA ALA A 19 -1.08 -23.25 6.54
C ALA A 19 -0.60 -24.47 7.35
N GLN A 20 0.72 -24.58 7.54
CA GLN A 20 1.33 -25.45 8.55
C GLN A 20 1.19 -24.79 9.94
N ALA A 21 1.45 -25.54 11.02
CA ALA A 21 1.20 -25.12 12.41
C ALA A 21 1.87 -23.79 12.82
N ASP A 22 2.93 -23.37 12.12
CA ASP A 22 3.69 -22.15 12.43
C ASP A 22 3.43 -21.00 11.42
N THR A 23 2.38 -21.14 10.62
CA THR A 23 2.03 -20.15 9.60
C THR A 23 0.82 -19.34 10.03
N PHE A 24 0.93 -18.03 9.96
CA PHE A 24 -0.16 -17.11 10.30
C PHE A 24 -0.27 -16.00 9.23
N GLY A 25 -1.36 -15.27 9.27
CA GLY A 25 -1.54 -14.19 8.28
C GLY A 25 -2.95 -13.66 8.26
N TYR A 26 -3.27 -12.98 7.15
CA TYR A 26 -4.61 -12.46 6.92
C TYR A 26 -5.01 -12.46 5.44
N GLY A 27 -6.31 -12.42 5.23
CA GLY A 27 -6.94 -12.06 3.97
C GLY A 27 -8.04 -11.03 4.21
N GLY A 28 -8.20 -10.07 3.32
CA GLY A 28 -9.17 -9.01 3.53
C GLY A 28 -9.61 -8.32 2.24
N ALA A 29 -10.72 -7.61 2.35
CA ALA A 29 -11.24 -6.76 1.29
C ALA A 29 -11.79 -5.45 1.88
N SER A 30 -11.65 -4.37 1.12
CA SER A 30 -12.18 -3.07 1.48
C SER A 30 -12.74 -2.35 0.25
N ILE A 31 -13.62 -1.40 0.51
CA ILE A 31 -14.13 -0.45 -0.47
C ILE A 31 -13.91 0.95 0.07
N GLY A 32 -13.82 1.91 -0.82
CA GLY A 32 -13.64 3.30 -0.41
C GLY A 32 -13.99 4.29 -1.49
N LEU A 33 -13.87 5.54 -1.11
CA LEU A 33 -14.06 6.70 -1.97
C LEU A 33 -12.83 7.59 -1.89
N SER A 34 -12.45 8.16 -3.02
CA SER A 34 -11.43 9.20 -3.08
C SER A 34 -11.99 10.45 -3.76
N LYS A 35 -11.42 11.60 -3.38
CA LYS A 35 -11.68 12.88 -4.02
C LYS A 35 -10.37 13.62 -4.19
N ALA A 36 -10.01 13.89 -5.44
CA ALA A 36 -8.84 14.70 -5.78
C ALA A 36 -9.26 16.12 -6.17
N HIS A 37 -8.39 17.10 -5.91
CA HIS A 37 -8.52 18.50 -6.24
C HIS A 37 -7.27 18.98 -6.98
N ASN A 38 -7.42 20.05 -7.76
CA ASN A 38 -6.35 20.71 -8.51
C ASN A 38 -5.68 19.83 -9.57
N PHE A 39 -6.45 19.06 -10.29
CA PHE A 39 -5.97 18.28 -11.42
C PHE A 39 -6.21 19.09 -12.70
N GLY A 40 -5.36 20.11 -12.98
CA GLY A 40 -5.56 21.06 -14.07
C GLY A 40 -6.88 21.84 -13.93
N ASP A 41 -7.44 22.31 -15.03
CA ASP A 41 -8.75 23.00 -15.08
C ASP A 41 -9.96 22.13 -14.66
N ARG A 42 -9.74 20.94 -14.09
CA ARG A 42 -10.75 19.91 -13.83
C ARG A 42 -10.96 19.70 -12.33
N ASP A 43 -11.82 20.50 -11.77
CA ASP A 43 -12.08 20.60 -10.32
C ASP A 43 -12.70 19.38 -9.62
N LYS A 44 -13.01 18.26 -10.30
CA LYS A 44 -13.83 17.21 -9.69
C LYS A 44 -13.43 15.80 -10.12
N ASN A 45 -12.37 15.28 -9.50
CA ASN A 45 -12.06 13.87 -9.62
C ASN A 45 -12.55 13.09 -8.42
N GLN A 46 -13.51 12.22 -8.64
CA GLN A 46 -13.98 11.27 -7.65
C GLN A 46 -13.74 9.86 -8.16
N ALA A 47 -13.20 9.01 -7.31
CA ALA A 47 -13.09 7.59 -7.60
C ALA A 47 -13.72 6.76 -6.50
N GLY A 48 -14.42 5.69 -6.89
CA GLY A 48 -14.68 4.57 -6.01
C GLY A 48 -13.56 3.56 -6.17
N PHE A 49 -13.09 2.96 -5.11
CA PHE A 49 -12.08 1.90 -5.19
C PHE A 49 -12.45 0.67 -4.38
N GLY A 50 -11.99 -0.48 -4.85
CA GLY A 50 -12.03 -1.75 -4.14
C GLY A 50 -10.63 -2.31 -3.98
N THR A 51 -10.35 -2.91 -2.83
CA THR A 51 -9.05 -3.53 -2.54
C THR A 51 -9.24 -4.93 -2.00
N VAL A 52 -8.44 -5.87 -2.50
CA VAL A 52 -8.28 -7.20 -1.91
C VAL A 52 -6.81 -7.31 -1.50
N SER A 53 -6.54 -7.73 -0.29
CA SER A 53 -5.18 -7.88 0.23
C SER A 53 -5.04 -9.13 1.07
N GLY A 54 -3.81 -9.62 1.19
CA GLY A 54 -3.49 -10.69 2.09
C GLY A 54 -2.00 -10.79 2.33
N ALA A 55 -1.66 -11.37 3.47
CA ALA A 55 -0.29 -11.66 3.83
C ALA A 55 -0.20 -13.00 4.55
N VAL A 56 0.93 -13.66 4.36
CA VAL A 56 1.30 -14.90 5.05
C VAL A 56 2.66 -14.71 5.66
N ALA A 57 2.80 -15.07 6.91
CA ALA A 57 4.04 -15.05 7.66
C ALA A 57 4.37 -16.44 8.20
N THR A 58 5.64 -16.74 8.24
CA THR A 58 6.15 -17.96 8.89
C THR A 58 7.45 -17.64 9.61
N ASP A 59 7.61 -18.23 10.79
CA ASP A 59 8.85 -18.10 11.54
C ASP A 59 9.94 -18.97 10.92
N VAL A 60 11.15 -18.43 10.85
CA VAL A 60 12.33 -19.08 10.29
C VAL A 60 13.47 -19.03 11.30
N GLY A 61 13.90 -20.19 11.74
CA GLY A 61 14.87 -20.27 12.84
C GLY A 61 14.31 -19.77 14.17
N ALA A 62 15.21 -19.34 15.06
CA ALA A 62 14.82 -18.94 16.42
C ALA A 62 14.26 -17.51 16.51
N ASN A 63 14.68 -16.61 15.62
CA ASN A 63 14.43 -15.17 15.74
C ASN A 63 14.10 -14.51 14.40
N GLY A 64 13.72 -15.27 13.37
CA GLY A 64 13.41 -14.72 12.06
C GLY A 64 11.95 -14.92 11.69
N THR A 65 11.37 -13.97 10.95
CA THR A 65 10.05 -14.09 10.34
C THR A 65 10.13 -13.69 8.89
N VAL A 66 9.63 -14.54 7.98
CA VAL A 66 9.44 -14.20 6.57
C VAL A 66 7.97 -13.88 6.35
N VAL A 67 7.70 -12.78 5.64
CA VAL A 67 6.35 -12.36 5.26
C VAL A 67 6.27 -12.24 3.75
N LEU A 68 5.21 -12.79 3.18
CA LEU A 68 4.82 -12.55 1.79
C LEU A 68 3.45 -11.89 1.78
N GLU A 69 3.29 -10.86 0.97
CA GLU A 69 2.02 -10.14 0.86
C GLU A 69 1.66 -9.82 -0.58
N ALA A 70 0.37 -9.64 -0.81
CA ALA A 70 -0.17 -9.20 -2.08
C ALA A 70 -1.37 -8.26 -1.86
N LEU A 71 -1.48 -7.28 -2.75
CA LEU A 71 -2.57 -6.33 -2.80
C LEU A 71 -3.03 -6.17 -4.25
N LEU A 72 -4.33 -6.23 -4.46
CA LEU A 72 -5.01 -5.90 -5.70
C LEU A 72 -5.95 -4.74 -5.42
N ARG A 73 -5.90 -3.69 -6.24
CA ARG A 73 -6.77 -2.53 -6.15
C ARG A 73 -7.39 -2.23 -7.50
N GLU A 74 -8.69 -1.99 -7.49
CA GLU A 74 -9.43 -1.52 -8.64
C GLU A 74 -10.00 -0.13 -8.33
N ASP A 75 -9.59 0.87 -9.12
CA ASP A 75 -10.08 2.24 -9.05
C ASP A 75 -11.05 2.49 -10.20
N LYS A 76 -12.22 3.05 -9.89
CA LYS A 76 -13.23 3.52 -10.87
C LYS A 76 -13.31 5.02 -10.82
N HIS A 77 -12.66 5.66 -11.78
CA HIS A 77 -12.68 7.11 -11.91
C HIS A 77 -13.99 7.59 -12.56
N ARG A 78 -14.52 8.70 -12.04
CA ARG A 78 -15.68 9.41 -12.60
C ARG A 78 -15.32 10.88 -12.65
N GLY A 79 -15.54 11.52 -13.78
CA GLY A 79 -15.32 12.95 -13.95
C GLY A 79 -14.70 13.30 -15.30
N ASP A 80 -14.26 14.54 -15.44
CA ASP A 80 -13.82 15.11 -16.70
C ASP A 80 -12.43 14.63 -17.18
N ILE A 81 -11.72 13.83 -16.35
CA ILE A 81 -10.41 13.26 -16.75
C ILE A 81 -10.56 12.16 -17.79
N VAL A 82 -11.73 11.57 -17.90
CA VAL A 82 -11.95 10.42 -18.78
C VAL A 82 -12.65 10.88 -20.03
N SER A 83 -11.97 10.86 -21.17
CA SER A 83 -12.53 11.28 -22.47
C SER A 83 -13.82 10.56 -22.88
N ASN A 84 -14.17 9.44 -22.22
CA ASN A 84 -15.35 8.63 -22.46
C ASN A 84 -16.21 8.36 -21.21
N GLY A 85 -16.06 9.13 -20.13
CA GLY A 85 -16.99 9.14 -19.00
C GLY A 85 -16.74 8.15 -17.88
N GLN A 86 -15.97 7.09 -18.05
CA GLN A 86 -15.64 6.13 -16.99
C GLN A 86 -14.40 5.31 -17.32
N GLU A 87 -13.41 5.28 -16.42
CA GLU A 87 -12.23 4.43 -16.55
C GLU A 87 -12.04 3.57 -15.29
N THR A 88 -11.63 2.32 -15.51
CA THR A 88 -11.31 1.37 -14.45
C THR A 88 -9.83 1.01 -14.54
N LYS A 89 -9.08 1.28 -13.47
CA LYS A 89 -7.66 0.90 -13.34
C LYS A 89 -7.52 -0.23 -12.34
N THR A 90 -6.80 -1.27 -12.73
CA THR A 90 -6.46 -2.39 -11.85
C THR A 90 -4.96 -2.37 -11.58
N GLN A 91 -4.59 -2.25 -10.34
CA GLN A 91 -3.22 -2.17 -9.84
C GLN A 91 -2.94 -3.36 -8.95
N TYR A 92 -1.69 -3.79 -8.89
CA TYR A 92 -1.28 -4.80 -7.92
C TYR A 92 0.10 -4.50 -7.34
N GLN A 93 0.29 -4.99 -6.13
CA GLN A 93 1.54 -4.90 -5.40
C GLN A 93 1.83 -6.24 -4.75
N ILE A 94 3.07 -6.65 -4.77
CA ILE A 94 3.56 -7.85 -4.09
C ILE A 94 4.72 -7.41 -3.21
N GLY A 95 4.77 -7.93 -1.98
CA GLY A 95 5.84 -7.67 -1.02
C GLY A 95 6.43 -8.94 -0.46
N ALA A 96 7.71 -8.90 -0.14
CA ALA A 96 8.41 -9.92 0.62
C ALA A 96 9.26 -9.24 1.69
N HIS A 97 9.18 -9.73 2.93
CA HIS A 97 9.90 -9.18 4.08
C HIS A 97 10.68 -10.28 4.79
N TYR A 98 11.81 -9.92 5.33
CA TYR A 98 12.51 -10.71 6.34
C TYR A 98 12.76 -9.82 7.55
N LEU A 99 12.26 -10.22 8.70
CA LEU A 99 12.40 -9.54 9.97
C LEU A 99 13.18 -10.41 10.94
N HIS A 100 14.04 -9.79 11.72
CA HIS A 100 14.83 -10.43 12.77
C HIS A 100 14.52 -9.79 14.12
N ASP A 101 14.24 -10.64 15.12
CA ASP A 101 13.89 -10.20 16.47
C ASP A 101 15.17 -9.77 17.22
N ILE A 102 15.12 -8.58 17.80
CA ILE A 102 16.17 -7.99 18.63
C ILE A 102 15.52 -7.55 19.95
N GLY A 103 15.41 -8.46 20.90
CA GLY A 103 14.58 -8.25 22.09
C GLY A 103 13.12 -8.03 21.71
N ASP A 104 12.54 -6.95 22.20
CA ASP A 104 11.13 -6.58 21.89
C ASP A 104 10.97 -5.85 20.55
N ASN A 105 12.07 -5.65 19.82
CA ASN A 105 12.09 -4.94 18.56
C ASN A 105 12.32 -5.90 17.39
N LYS A 106 11.96 -5.45 16.19
CA LYS A 106 12.26 -6.17 14.94
C LYS A 106 12.97 -5.24 13.96
N LEU A 107 14.00 -5.75 13.32
CA LEU A 107 14.67 -5.09 12.20
C LEU A 107 14.66 -6.02 10.98
N GLY A 108 14.52 -5.45 9.80
CA GLY A 108 14.40 -6.25 8.61
C GLY A 108 14.70 -5.54 7.32
N VAL A 109 14.51 -6.29 6.26
CA VAL A 109 14.60 -5.83 4.88
C VAL A 109 13.34 -6.23 4.14
N PHE A 110 12.98 -5.47 3.12
CA PHE A 110 11.86 -5.83 2.27
C PHE A 110 12.14 -5.54 0.79
N LEU A 111 11.39 -6.25 -0.05
CA LEU A 111 11.30 -6.02 -1.48
C LEU A 111 9.82 -5.83 -1.85
N ALA A 112 9.56 -4.92 -2.76
CA ALA A 112 8.23 -4.67 -3.27
C ALA A 112 8.26 -4.61 -4.81
N TYR A 113 7.25 -5.19 -5.44
CA TYR A 113 6.95 -5.04 -6.85
C TYR A 113 5.55 -4.48 -7.00
N SER A 114 5.38 -3.48 -7.83
CA SER A 114 4.09 -2.87 -8.13
C SER A 114 3.90 -2.74 -9.65
N ASP A 115 2.66 -2.89 -10.11
CA ASP A 115 2.27 -2.70 -11.51
C ASP A 115 0.96 -1.90 -11.53
N SER A 116 0.94 -0.84 -12.32
CA SER A 116 -0.19 0.06 -12.47
C SER A 116 -0.38 0.42 -13.94
N PRO A 117 -1.57 0.28 -14.53
CA PRO A 117 -1.83 0.69 -15.89
C PRO A 117 -1.75 2.22 -16.03
N HIS A 118 -1.19 2.68 -17.13
CA HIS A 118 -1.17 4.10 -17.48
C HIS A 118 -2.45 4.51 -18.23
N GLU A 119 -2.87 5.76 -18.04
CA GLU A 119 -4.01 6.35 -18.75
C GLU A 119 -3.70 6.57 -20.25
N GLY A 120 -4.62 6.17 -21.11
CA GLY A 120 -4.63 6.52 -22.54
C GLY A 120 -3.83 5.62 -23.48
N ASN A 121 -2.86 4.90 -22.99
CA ASN A 121 -2.04 3.97 -23.80
C ASN A 121 -2.09 2.59 -23.12
N ASN A 122 -2.03 1.50 -23.83
CA ASN A 122 -1.95 0.14 -23.26
C ASN A 122 -0.60 -0.12 -22.53
N GLU A 123 -0.07 0.86 -21.86
CA GLU A 123 1.22 0.87 -21.17
C GLU A 123 1.03 0.59 -19.69
N ASN A 124 1.99 -0.08 -19.08
CA ASN A 124 2.00 -0.34 -17.64
C ASN A 124 3.24 0.29 -17.02
N TYR A 125 3.07 0.95 -15.87
CA TYR A 125 4.18 1.29 -15.00
C TYR A 125 4.48 0.11 -14.09
N ARG A 126 5.75 -0.28 -14.04
CA ARG A 126 6.27 -1.30 -13.13
C ARG A 126 7.33 -0.68 -12.25
N ALA A 127 7.28 -1.01 -10.97
CA ALA A 127 8.27 -0.51 -10.03
C ALA A 127 8.78 -1.65 -9.14
N VAL A 128 10.08 -1.63 -8.87
CA VAL A 128 10.74 -2.53 -7.92
C VAL A 128 11.42 -1.69 -6.87
N PHE A 129 11.09 -1.91 -5.60
CA PHE A 129 11.69 -1.23 -4.45
C PHE A 129 12.32 -2.24 -3.51
N GLY A 130 13.50 -1.89 -2.99
CA GLY A 130 14.17 -2.62 -1.92
C GLY A 130 14.49 -1.67 -0.76
N GLY A 131 14.33 -2.16 0.46
CA GLY A 131 14.48 -1.29 1.62
C GLY A 131 14.74 -2.00 2.92
N VAL A 132 14.88 -1.19 3.96
CA VAL A 132 15.02 -1.59 5.35
C VAL A 132 13.79 -1.21 6.13
N GLU A 133 13.51 -1.95 7.19
CA GLU A 133 12.34 -1.72 8.04
C GLU A 133 12.62 -2.05 9.50
N GLY A 134 11.80 -1.49 10.38
CA GLY A 134 11.87 -1.81 11.81
C GLY A 134 10.57 -1.53 12.53
N ILE A 135 10.35 -2.29 13.59
CA ILE A 135 9.26 -2.13 14.55
C ILE A 135 9.90 -2.02 15.93
N PHE A 136 9.56 -0.98 16.66
CA PHE A 136 10.13 -0.66 17.95
C PHE A 136 9.00 -0.56 18.98
N ALA A 137 8.97 -1.50 19.91
CA ALA A 137 8.07 -1.46 21.05
C ALA A 137 8.48 -0.31 21.98
N THR A 138 7.61 0.66 22.18
CA THR A 138 7.86 1.79 23.10
C THR A 138 7.23 1.54 24.46
N THR A 139 6.11 0.87 24.48
CA THR A 139 5.43 0.33 25.66
C THR A 139 4.68 -0.95 25.26
N ASP A 140 4.07 -1.63 26.22
CA ASP A 140 3.21 -2.80 25.94
C ASP A 140 2.05 -2.47 24.98
N GLU A 141 1.59 -1.21 25.00
CA GLU A 141 0.44 -0.76 24.21
C GLU A 141 0.83 0.02 22.95
N THR A 142 2.07 0.49 22.86
CA THR A 142 2.49 1.38 21.77
C THR A 142 3.73 0.88 21.07
N SER A 143 3.76 1.03 19.76
CA SER A 143 4.93 0.74 18.94
C SER A 143 5.12 1.82 17.87
N ILE A 144 6.37 2.05 17.49
CA ILE A 144 6.74 2.86 16.33
C ILE A 144 7.29 1.93 15.27
N TYR A 145 6.98 2.19 14.00
CA TYR A 145 7.55 1.46 12.88
C TYR A 145 8.00 2.39 11.78
N ALA A 146 9.06 1.99 11.10
CA ALA A 146 9.63 2.78 10.02
C ALA A 146 10.06 1.88 8.86
N GLN A 147 9.96 2.41 7.65
CA GLN A 147 10.49 1.79 6.43
C GLN A 147 11.16 2.85 5.58
N LEU A 148 12.26 2.49 4.94
CA LEU A 148 12.98 3.32 3.98
C LEU A 148 13.38 2.44 2.81
N ALA A 149 13.03 2.83 1.60
CA ALA A 149 13.31 2.10 0.38
C ALA A 149 13.83 3.01 -0.74
N TYR A 150 14.54 2.41 -1.65
CA TYR A 150 14.91 2.95 -2.95
C TYR A 150 14.48 1.98 -4.03
N GLY A 151 14.07 2.48 -5.17
CA GLY A 151 13.64 1.64 -6.26
C GLY A 151 13.64 2.32 -7.61
N ASP A 152 13.48 1.50 -8.63
CA ASP A 152 13.37 1.92 -10.02
C ASP A 152 11.96 1.61 -10.52
N ALA A 153 11.45 2.51 -11.37
CA ALA A 153 10.23 2.29 -12.10
C ALA A 153 10.50 2.32 -13.60
N HIS A 154 9.79 1.51 -14.33
CA HIS A 154 9.91 1.37 -15.76
C HIS A 154 8.54 1.45 -16.41
N ASN A 155 8.47 2.20 -17.53
CA ASN A 155 7.29 2.27 -18.39
C ASN A 155 7.52 1.39 -19.62
N ASP A 156 6.60 0.49 -19.94
CA ASP A 156 6.68 -0.39 -21.11
C ASP A 156 6.34 0.33 -22.44
N GLY A 157 6.01 1.60 -22.42
CA GLY A 157 5.56 2.35 -23.59
C GLY A 157 6.62 3.20 -24.29
N ALA A 158 6.23 3.70 -25.46
CA ALA A 158 7.09 4.56 -26.28
C ALA A 158 7.18 6.01 -25.75
N SER A 159 6.31 6.39 -24.80
CA SER A 159 6.40 7.68 -24.15
C SER A 159 7.32 7.56 -22.94
N SER A 160 8.43 8.22 -23.02
CA SER A 160 9.46 8.33 -22.00
C SER A 160 9.00 9.11 -20.73
N ARG A 161 7.71 9.32 -20.57
CA ARG A 161 7.11 10.07 -19.47
C ARG A 161 6.83 9.14 -18.31
N GLY A 162 7.60 9.18 -17.28
CA GLY A 162 7.36 8.38 -16.07
C GLY A 162 8.45 8.54 -15.04
N PHE A 163 8.17 7.97 -13.94
CA PHE A 163 8.99 7.81 -12.78
C PHE A 163 10.14 6.84 -13.09
N GLU A 164 11.39 7.27 -13.05
CA GLU A 164 12.52 6.38 -13.30
C GLU A 164 13.03 5.73 -12.03
N ASN A 165 13.28 6.52 -10.99
CA ASN A 165 13.77 6.00 -9.71
C ASN A 165 13.33 6.91 -8.56
N GLY A 166 13.39 6.40 -7.34
CA GLY A 166 13.00 7.22 -6.19
C GLY A 166 13.20 6.59 -4.84
N TYR A 167 13.02 7.43 -3.84
CA TYR A 167 13.05 7.06 -2.44
C TYR A 167 11.64 7.05 -1.88
N VAL A 168 11.37 6.07 -1.01
CA VAL A 168 10.13 5.98 -0.25
C VAL A 168 10.47 5.86 1.22
N GLY A 169 9.80 6.66 2.04
CA GLY A 169 9.88 6.57 3.50
C GLY A 169 8.49 6.43 4.10
N ARG A 170 8.35 5.60 5.12
CA ARG A 170 7.18 5.51 5.99
C ARG A 170 7.61 5.55 7.45
N LEU A 171 6.91 6.36 8.23
CA LEU A 171 6.97 6.38 9.69
C LEU A 171 5.54 6.23 10.21
N GLY A 172 5.35 5.31 11.16
CA GLY A 172 4.06 5.08 11.75
C GLY A 172 4.13 4.85 13.25
N GLY A 173 3.00 5.05 13.91
CA GLY A 173 2.76 4.68 15.29
C GLY A 173 1.54 3.79 15.38
N ALA A 174 1.60 2.77 16.23
CA ALA A 174 0.51 1.86 16.52
C ALA A 174 0.14 1.92 17.99
N TYR A 175 -1.16 1.96 18.29
CA TYR A 175 -1.71 1.91 19.64
C TYR A 175 -2.65 0.71 19.79
N LYS A 176 -2.37 -0.11 20.80
CA LYS A 176 -3.03 -1.40 21.09
C LYS A 176 -3.81 -1.38 22.43
N GLY A 177 -3.86 -0.25 23.12
CA GLY A 177 -4.44 -0.15 24.47
C GLY A 177 -5.97 -0.26 24.54
N PHE A 178 -6.67 -0.30 23.40
CA PHE A 178 -8.11 -0.64 23.36
C PHE A 178 -8.30 -2.14 23.27
N THR A 179 -9.26 -2.68 23.98
CA THR A 179 -9.46 -4.13 24.19
C THR A 179 -9.48 -4.95 22.89
N ASN A 180 -10.00 -4.44 21.81
CA ASN A 180 -10.16 -5.18 20.54
C ASN A 180 -9.78 -4.33 19.34
N THR A 181 -9.03 -3.25 19.54
CA THR A 181 -8.78 -2.29 18.46
C THR A 181 -7.29 -1.97 18.36
N LEU A 182 -6.77 -2.07 17.14
CA LEU A 182 -5.48 -1.55 16.74
C LEU A 182 -5.70 -0.24 15.99
N LEU A 183 -5.13 0.86 16.48
CA LEU A 183 -5.09 2.13 15.76
C LEU A 183 -3.70 2.40 15.24
N LYS A 184 -3.60 2.91 14.02
CA LYS A 184 -2.32 3.30 13.40
C LYS A 184 -2.43 4.72 12.83
N VAL A 185 -1.37 5.50 13.04
CA VAL A 185 -1.13 6.77 12.36
C VAL A 185 0.11 6.60 11.50
N GLU A 186 0.08 7.06 10.26
CA GLU A 186 1.18 6.90 9.32
C GLU A 186 1.47 8.22 8.60
N ALA A 187 2.74 8.50 8.39
CA ALA A 187 3.24 9.49 7.46
C ALA A 187 4.13 8.77 6.44
N GLU A 188 3.80 8.93 5.16
CA GLU A 188 4.56 8.36 4.06
C GLU A 188 5.03 9.49 3.15
N MET A 189 6.21 9.33 2.57
CA MET A 189 6.72 10.22 1.53
C MET A 189 7.41 9.43 0.43
N ALA A 190 7.22 9.88 -0.81
CA ALA A 190 7.98 9.43 -1.94
C ALA A 190 8.61 10.64 -2.63
N LYS A 191 9.87 10.50 -3.02
CA LYS A 191 10.58 11.44 -3.87
C LYS A 191 11.01 10.69 -5.11
N ASN A 192 10.59 11.20 -6.25
CA ASN A 192 10.81 10.61 -7.56
C ASN A 192 11.73 11.53 -8.36
N SER A 193 12.71 10.97 -9.05
CA SER A 193 13.58 11.68 -9.98
C SER A 193 13.31 11.18 -11.40
N GLY A 194 13.36 12.10 -12.38
CA GLY A 194 13.30 11.77 -13.79
C GLY A 194 11.87 11.70 -14.35
N TYR A 195 11.48 12.77 -14.98
CA TYR A 195 10.65 12.72 -16.18
C TYR A 195 11.63 12.85 -17.35
N GLU A 196 11.65 11.94 -18.30
CA GLU A 196 12.64 11.92 -19.38
C GLU A 196 12.76 13.24 -20.20
N ASP A 197 11.71 14.04 -20.24
CA ASP A 197 11.70 15.34 -20.92
C ASP A 197 11.67 16.57 -20.00
N ALA A 198 11.62 16.36 -18.66
CA ALA A 198 11.68 17.43 -17.69
C ALA A 198 12.53 16.97 -16.47
N PRO A 199 13.58 17.72 -16.10
CA PRO A 199 14.42 17.38 -14.94
C PRO A 199 13.69 17.60 -13.62
N GLU A 200 12.39 17.38 -13.58
CA GLU A 200 11.53 17.73 -12.47
C GLU A 200 11.43 16.57 -11.49
N ASN A 201 11.57 16.92 -10.23
CA ASN A 201 11.35 15.96 -9.13
C ASN A 201 9.88 16.00 -8.70
N GLY A 202 9.26 14.84 -8.56
CA GLY A 202 7.96 14.67 -7.93
C GLY A 202 8.09 14.35 -6.45
N TYR A 203 7.24 14.95 -5.63
CA TYR A 203 7.15 14.66 -4.21
C TYR A 203 5.71 14.27 -3.87
N LEU A 204 5.52 13.09 -3.33
CA LEU A 204 4.23 12.66 -2.77
C LEU A 204 4.37 12.55 -1.26
N ARG A 205 3.42 13.16 -0.53
CA ARG A 205 3.29 13.01 0.92
C ARG A 205 1.90 12.49 1.23
N LYS A 206 1.83 11.54 2.14
CA LYS A 206 0.57 10.94 2.56
C LYS A 206 0.52 10.79 4.06
N TYR A 207 -0.63 11.08 4.62
CA TYR A 207 -0.93 10.92 6.05
C TYR A 207 -2.17 10.04 6.17
N SER A 208 -2.14 9.08 7.06
CA SER A 208 -3.22 8.12 7.23
C SER A 208 -3.53 7.90 8.70
N LEU A 209 -4.82 7.74 9.00
CA LEU A 209 -5.33 7.21 10.25
C LEU A 209 -6.11 5.93 9.91
N LEU A 210 -5.67 4.83 10.47
CA LEU A 210 -6.19 3.49 10.18
C LEU A 210 -6.63 2.81 11.46
N GLY A 211 -7.69 2.04 11.40
CA GLY A 211 -8.18 1.26 12.53
C GLY A 211 -8.60 -0.15 12.13
N GLU A 212 -8.41 -1.07 13.05
CA GLU A 212 -8.86 -2.45 12.95
C GLU A 212 -9.54 -2.84 14.27
N THR A 213 -10.83 -3.17 14.23
CA THR A 213 -11.60 -3.53 15.44
C THR A 213 -12.15 -4.94 15.30
N GLY A 214 -11.82 -5.81 16.26
CA GLY A 214 -12.32 -7.17 16.34
C GLY A 214 -13.84 -7.20 16.50
N ILE A 215 -14.51 -8.02 15.70
CA ILE A 215 -15.98 -8.16 15.70
C ILE A 215 -16.44 -9.55 16.15
N ASN A 216 -15.53 -10.49 16.32
CA ASN A 216 -15.80 -11.79 16.91
C ASN A 216 -14.98 -12.00 18.21
N SER A 217 -15.30 -13.04 18.97
CA SER A 217 -14.75 -13.28 20.32
C SER A 217 -13.25 -13.52 20.36
N ASP A 218 -12.66 -14.06 19.30
CA ASP A 218 -11.23 -14.35 19.17
C ASP A 218 -10.46 -13.28 18.40
N ASN A 219 -11.14 -12.19 17.96
CA ASN A 219 -10.57 -11.10 17.17
C ASN A 219 -9.90 -11.55 15.85
N SER A 220 -10.29 -12.71 15.34
CA SER A 220 -9.81 -13.17 14.03
C SER A 220 -10.52 -12.47 12.86
N LEU A 221 -11.76 -12.06 13.04
CA LEU A 221 -12.48 -11.23 12.06
C LEU A 221 -12.54 -9.79 12.57
N VAL A 222 -12.00 -8.87 11.77
CA VAL A 222 -11.95 -7.45 12.14
C VAL A 222 -12.64 -6.57 11.10
N LEU A 223 -13.25 -5.49 11.56
CA LEU A 223 -13.65 -4.37 10.75
C LEU A 223 -12.43 -3.48 10.54
N THR A 224 -12.09 -3.17 9.30
CA THR A 224 -11.03 -2.22 8.95
C THR A 224 -11.64 -0.90 8.51
N TYR A 225 -11.04 0.21 8.88
CA TYR A 225 -11.47 1.54 8.46
C TYR A 225 -10.26 2.48 8.39
N GLY A 226 -10.37 3.51 7.55
CA GLY A 226 -9.29 4.45 7.43
C GLY A 226 -9.67 5.72 6.68
N VAL A 227 -8.90 6.75 6.97
CA VAL A 227 -8.90 8.00 6.22
C VAL A 227 -7.46 8.34 5.86
N SER A 228 -7.25 8.91 4.68
CA SER A 228 -5.94 9.40 4.28
C SER A 228 -6.05 10.70 3.50
N TYR A 229 -4.99 11.48 3.58
CA TYR A 229 -4.76 12.69 2.81
C TYR A 229 -3.41 12.56 2.12
N ALA A 230 -3.39 12.77 0.81
CA ALA A 230 -2.16 12.77 0.03
C ALA A 230 -2.03 14.09 -0.72
N LYS A 231 -0.78 14.56 -0.88
CA LYS A 231 -0.42 15.75 -1.62
C LYS A 231 0.75 15.45 -2.54
N PHE A 232 0.54 15.65 -3.83
CA PHE A 232 1.58 15.60 -4.85
C PHE A 232 2.04 17.01 -5.22
N ILE A 233 3.36 17.18 -5.37
CA ILE A 233 4.02 18.43 -5.72
C ILE A 233 5.05 18.11 -6.81
N SER A 234 4.93 18.74 -7.96
CA SER A 234 5.98 18.74 -8.98
C SER A 234 6.88 19.97 -8.82
N SER A 235 8.18 19.83 -9.05
CA SER A 235 9.12 20.96 -8.90
C SER A 235 8.97 22.03 -9.98
N GLY A 236 8.35 21.71 -11.11
CA GLY A 236 8.14 22.63 -12.24
C GLY A 236 6.72 23.19 -12.37
N ASP A 237 5.78 22.64 -11.60
CA ASP A 237 4.39 23.06 -11.64
C ASP A 237 3.99 23.68 -10.29
N PRO A 238 3.49 24.93 -10.27
CA PRO A 238 2.98 25.55 -9.05
C PRO A 238 1.71 24.86 -8.52
N ASP A 239 1.03 24.06 -9.34
CA ASP A 239 -0.19 23.39 -8.97
C ASP A 239 0.12 22.10 -8.17
N THR A 240 -0.55 21.96 -7.05
CA THR A 240 -0.43 20.79 -6.19
C THR A 240 -1.70 19.97 -6.25
N ILE A 241 -1.56 18.66 -6.49
CA ILE A 241 -2.70 17.74 -6.47
C ILE A 241 -2.90 17.24 -5.05
N GLU A 242 -4.12 17.34 -4.55
CA GLU A 242 -4.50 16.87 -3.23
C GLU A 242 -5.56 15.77 -3.34
N GLU A 243 -5.39 14.69 -2.61
CA GLU A 243 -6.37 13.61 -2.56
C GLU A 243 -6.77 13.27 -1.12
N LYS A 244 -8.07 13.11 -0.92
CA LYS A 244 -8.66 12.62 0.32
C LYS A 244 -9.33 11.28 0.08
N ARG A 245 -9.06 10.30 0.93
CA ARG A 245 -9.66 8.96 0.84
C ARG A 245 -10.31 8.56 2.15
N ILE A 246 -11.38 7.79 2.04
CA ILE A 246 -12.01 7.07 3.13
C ILE A 246 -12.26 5.63 2.67
N ASN A 247 -12.02 4.68 3.55
CA ASN A 247 -12.27 3.27 3.26
C ASN A 247 -12.83 2.54 4.48
N VAL A 248 -13.56 1.47 4.19
CA VAL A 248 -14.05 0.51 5.16
C VAL A 248 -13.96 -0.89 4.56
N GLY A 249 -13.70 -1.89 5.38
CA GLY A 249 -13.55 -3.26 4.93
C GLY A 249 -13.55 -4.27 6.05
N PHE A 250 -13.25 -5.50 5.69
CA PHE A 250 -13.08 -6.61 6.63
C PHE A 250 -11.76 -7.31 6.36
N ARG A 251 -11.19 -7.86 7.43
CA ARG A 251 -9.99 -8.69 7.38
C ARG A 251 -10.20 -9.89 8.29
N TYR A 252 -9.80 -11.06 7.78
CA TYR A 252 -9.79 -12.29 8.55
C TYR A 252 -8.35 -12.72 8.81
N TYR A 253 -8.01 -12.90 10.07
CA TYR A 253 -6.73 -13.40 10.53
C TYR A 253 -6.81 -14.91 10.78
N PHE A 254 -5.79 -15.66 10.38
CA PHE A 254 -5.68 -17.10 10.55
C PHE A 254 -4.36 -17.48 11.24
N GLY A 255 -4.21 -18.76 11.62
CA GLY A 255 -3.02 -19.25 12.34
C GLY A 255 -2.99 -18.82 13.81
N GLY A 256 -4.16 -18.61 14.43
CA GLY A 256 -4.26 -18.23 15.85
C GLY A 256 -3.81 -16.79 16.16
N THR A 257 -3.71 -15.95 15.13
CA THR A 257 -3.31 -14.54 15.27
C THR A 257 -4.50 -13.60 15.30
N SER A 258 -4.27 -12.37 15.72
CA SER A 258 -5.20 -11.22 15.68
C SER A 258 -4.50 -10.02 15.08
N SER A 259 -5.20 -8.91 14.88
CA SER A 259 -4.59 -7.69 14.31
C SER A 259 -3.38 -7.19 15.10
N THR A 260 -3.45 -7.21 16.43
CA THR A 260 -2.34 -6.78 17.30
C THR A 260 -1.17 -7.74 17.25
N LYS A 261 -1.42 -9.05 17.36
CA LYS A 261 -0.38 -10.07 17.26
C LYS A 261 0.27 -10.09 15.89
N ALA A 262 -0.51 -9.96 14.82
CA ALA A 262 -0.02 -9.89 13.46
C ALA A 262 0.90 -8.69 13.27
N PHE A 263 0.51 -7.52 13.79
CA PHE A 263 1.35 -6.32 13.78
C PHE A 263 2.68 -6.55 14.53
N ASP A 264 2.62 -7.07 15.76
CA ASP A 264 3.81 -7.35 16.57
C ASP A 264 4.71 -8.42 15.92
N SER A 265 4.14 -9.33 15.13
CA SER A 265 4.88 -10.33 14.35
C SER A 265 5.49 -9.79 13.05
N GLY A 266 5.24 -8.54 12.71
CA GLY A 266 5.87 -7.91 11.54
C GLY A 266 4.98 -7.72 10.32
N LEU A 267 3.67 -8.00 10.39
CA LEU A 267 2.75 -7.76 9.27
C LEU A 267 2.38 -6.28 9.17
N ILE A 268 3.37 -5.44 8.91
CA ILE A 268 3.16 -3.99 8.73
C ILE A 268 2.87 -3.61 7.28
N GLY A 269 3.13 -4.50 6.36
CA GLY A 269 2.90 -4.32 4.92
C GLY A 269 3.92 -3.41 4.22
N VAL A 270 3.96 -3.47 2.90
CA VAL A 270 4.72 -2.54 2.05
C VAL A 270 4.11 -1.14 2.13
N PRO A 271 4.90 -0.05 2.08
CA PRO A 271 4.38 1.30 2.03
C PRO A 271 3.38 1.48 0.88
N SER A 272 2.16 1.90 1.19
CA SER A 272 1.09 2.07 0.20
C SER A 272 1.37 3.21 -0.78
N ILE A 273 2.23 4.15 -0.41
CA ILE A 273 2.65 5.27 -1.24
C ILE A 273 3.41 4.80 -2.50
N ILE A 274 4.02 3.61 -2.50
CA ILE A 274 4.66 3.03 -3.69
C ILE A 274 3.62 2.87 -4.80
N LEU A 275 2.47 2.27 -4.50
CA LEU A 275 1.39 2.09 -5.44
C LEU A 275 0.72 3.43 -5.79
N ASP A 276 0.51 4.28 -4.78
CA ASP A 276 -0.09 5.60 -4.97
C ASP A 276 0.80 6.50 -5.86
N SER A 277 2.12 6.45 -5.73
CA SER A 277 3.04 7.28 -6.54
C SER A 277 2.97 6.95 -8.03
N MET A 278 2.63 5.72 -8.38
CA MET A 278 2.48 5.28 -9.77
C MET A 278 1.18 5.80 -10.41
N ASN A 279 0.18 6.20 -9.60
CA ASN A 279 -1.08 6.75 -10.09
C ASN A 279 -1.02 8.24 -10.43
N TRP A 280 -0.07 8.94 -9.82
CA TRP A 280 0.04 10.39 -9.88
C TRP A 280 1.05 10.86 -10.92
N VAL A 281 1.36 10.05 -11.91
CA VAL A 281 2.11 10.53 -13.07
C VAL A 281 1.17 11.50 -13.82
N PRO A 282 1.43 12.81 -13.80
CA PRO A 282 0.57 13.74 -14.51
C PRO A 282 0.64 13.42 -15.99
N THR A 283 -0.50 13.25 -16.62
CA THR A 283 -0.65 13.46 -18.05
C THR A 283 -0.55 14.97 -18.26
N LEU A 284 0.66 15.49 -18.29
CA LEU A 284 0.91 16.83 -18.78
C LEU A 284 0.80 16.76 -20.30
N ASP A 285 -0.38 17.08 -20.85
CA ASP A 285 -0.59 17.42 -22.24
C ASP A 285 -0.22 18.87 -22.48
#